data_3fc4af9b2f0060c6482ddf9b189f4a94
#
_entry.id   3fc4af9b2f0060c6482ddf9b189f4a94
#
_cell.length_a   1.000
_cell.length_b   1.000
_cell.length_c   1.000
_cell.angle_alpha   90.00
_cell.angle_beta   90.00
_cell.angle_gamma   90.00
#
_symmetry.space_group_name_H-M   'P 1'
#
loop_
_entity.id
_entity.type
_entity.pdbx_description
1 polymer ?
#
loop_
_entity_poly.entity_id
_entity_poly.type
_entity_poly.pdbx_seq_one_letter_code
_entity_poly.pdbx_strand_id
1 'polypeptide(L)'
;GLFIRYKDFWKNGMPSQAETDAIYKRKPRAPYVMAEFADQTQEAVWCTFGEEQIDLNMETEEGKCFLEENLRWLARHGASLIRLDAFAYAVKRPGTSCFFVEPDIWELLERCAKIAAEEGAQILPEIHEHFSIQQKLACRDYYVYDFALPMLLLHAIYFKNSEYLKHWFEICPRKQFTTLDTHDGIGVVDVRGLLPDEEIEAAKEHLFEYGANVKRVYNTEKYNNLDIYQINCTYYSALGDDDNAYLLARAIQFFAPGTPQVYYVGL
;
A
#
# COMPACT_ATOMS: atom_id res chain seq x y z
N GLY A 1 3.25 3.48 -25.61
CA GLY A 1 1.82 3.30 -25.33
C GLY A 1 1.49 3.43 -23.85
N LEU A 2 0.20 3.59 -23.53
CA LEU A 2 -0.27 3.89 -22.17
C LEU A 2 0.02 2.78 -21.15
N PHE A 3 0.03 1.53 -21.58
CA PHE A 3 0.19 0.35 -20.72
C PHE A 3 1.52 -0.35 -20.94
N ILE A 4 2.00 -1.05 -19.89
CA ILE A 4 3.26 -1.79 -19.95
C ILE A 4 3.00 -3.13 -20.68
N ARG A 5 3.58 -3.28 -21.88
CA ARG A 5 3.55 -4.53 -22.63
C ARG A 5 4.79 -5.35 -22.31
N TYR A 6 4.62 -6.63 -22.05
CA TYR A 6 5.72 -7.53 -21.70
C TYR A 6 6.79 -7.64 -22.79
N LYS A 7 6.39 -7.64 -24.08
CA LYS A 7 7.30 -7.68 -25.21
C LYS A 7 8.25 -6.47 -25.30
N ASP A 8 7.81 -5.30 -24.79
CA ASP A 8 8.60 -4.07 -24.79
C ASP A 8 9.44 -3.93 -23.53
N PHE A 9 9.04 -4.60 -22.44
CA PHE A 9 9.70 -4.55 -21.15
C PHE A 9 10.80 -5.61 -21.00
N TRP A 10 10.54 -6.85 -21.40
CA TRP A 10 11.47 -7.96 -21.27
C TRP A 10 12.27 -8.18 -22.55
N LYS A 11 13.59 -8.35 -22.42
CA LYS A 11 14.50 -8.53 -23.57
C LYS A 11 14.08 -9.65 -24.54
N ASN A 12 13.44 -10.69 -24.03
CA ASN A 12 12.97 -11.83 -24.83
C ASN A 12 11.43 -11.88 -24.91
N GLY A 13 10.75 -10.76 -24.64
CA GLY A 13 9.29 -10.64 -24.67
C GLY A 13 8.57 -11.22 -23.45
N MET A 14 9.23 -12.10 -22.68
CA MET A 14 8.72 -12.68 -21.43
C MET A 14 9.86 -12.80 -20.42
N PRO A 15 9.58 -12.69 -19.10
CA PRO A 15 10.59 -12.88 -18.08
C PRO A 15 11.00 -14.35 -17.96
N SER A 16 12.24 -14.58 -17.57
CA SER A 16 12.68 -15.86 -17.02
C SER A 16 12.00 -16.13 -15.67
N GLN A 17 12.09 -17.37 -15.18
CA GLN A 17 11.59 -17.72 -13.86
C GLN A 17 12.28 -16.89 -12.76
N ALA A 18 13.60 -16.70 -12.84
CA ALA A 18 14.36 -15.91 -11.88
C ALA A 18 13.94 -14.44 -11.86
N GLU A 19 13.66 -13.84 -13.02
CA GLU A 19 13.12 -12.47 -13.11
C GLU A 19 11.70 -12.39 -12.53
N THR A 20 10.87 -13.39 -12.79
CA THR A 20 9.52 -13.47 -12.21
C THR A 20 9.56 -13.60 -10.67
N ASP A 21 10.50 -14.38 -10.15
CA ASP A 21 10.67 -14.59 -8.71
C ASP A 21 11.22 -13.35 -8.00
N ALA A 22 12.02 -12.55 -8.68
CA ALA A 22 12.54 -11.28 -8.16
C ALA A 22 11.47 -10.20 -8.00
N ILE A 23 10.36 -10.27 -8.76
CA ILE A 23 9.27 -9.28 -8.68
C ILE A 23 8.55 -9.40 -7.34
N TYR A 24 8.36 -8.29 -6.66
CA TYR A 24 7.54 -8.21 -5.44
C TYR A 24 6.05 -8.33 -5.80
N LYS A 25 5.46 -9.48 -5.46
CA LYS A 25 4.09 -9.83 -5.84
C LYS A 25 3.15 -9.78 -4.63
N ARG A 26 1.94 -9.31 -4.85
CA ARG A 26 0.84 -9.34 -3.86
C ARG A 26 -0.14 -10.50 -4.11
N LYS A 27 -0.05 -11.17 -5.25
CA LYS A 27 -0.92 -12.28 -5.64
C LYS A 27 -0.08 -13.50 -6.07
N PRO A 28 -0.55 -14.72 -5.83
CA PRO A 28 0.17 -15.95 -6.19
C PRO A 28 0.05 -16.26 -7.68
N ARG A 29 0.40 -15.29 -8.53
CA ARG A 29 0.40 -15.41 -9.99
C ARG A 29 1.47 -14.49 -10.60
N ALA A 30 1.81 -14.73 -11.86
CA ALA A 30 2.63 -13.79 -12.60
C ALA A 30 1.86 -12.47 -12.81
N PRO A 31 2.52 -11.31 -12.74
CA PRO A 31 1.85 -10.01 -12.82
C PRO A 31 1.56 -9.60 -14.28
N TYR A 32 0.84 -10.45 -15.01
CA TYR A 32 0.36 -10.12 -16.36
C TYR A 32 -0.97 -10.79 -16.67
N VAL A 33 -1.63 -10.28 -17.69
CA VAL A 33 -2.79 -10.89 -18.35
C VAL A 33 -2.59 -10.82 -19.87
N MET A 34 -3.15 -11.80 -20.59
CA MET A 34 -3.22 -11.74 -22.05
C MET A 34 -4.37 -10.83 -22.46
N ALA A 35 -4.04 -9.65 -22.97
CA ALA A 35 -5.02 -8.69 -23.48
C ALA A 35 -5.22 -8.86 -24.98
N GLU A 36 -6.47 -8.85 -25.43
CA GLU A 36 -6.82 -8.81 -26.86
C GLU A 36 -6.95 -7.36 -27.32
N PHE A 37 -6.26 -7.02 -28.40
CA PHE A 37 -6.30 -5.70 -29.00
C PHE A 37 -7.31 -5.63 -30.14
N ALA A 38 -7.67 -4.41 -30.54
CA ALA A 38 -8.67 -4.17 -31.59
C ALA A 38 -8.33 -4.82 -32.94
N ASP A 39 -7.07 -5.09 -33.21
CA ASP A 39 -6.58 -5.80 -34.41
C ASP A 39 -6.57 -7.33 -34.22
N GLN A 40 -7.19 -7.85 -33.15
CA GLN A 40 -7.27 -9.27 -32.77
C GLN A 40 -5.93 -9.89 -32.36
N THR A 41 -4.88 -9.10 -32.21
CA THR A 41 -3.63 -9.59 -31.61
C THR A 41 -3.78 -9.78 -30.10
N GLN A 42 -3.09 -10.77 -29.54
CA GLN A 42 -3.03 -11.01 -28.11
C GLN A 42 -1.62 -10.75 -27.59
N GLU A 43 -1.51 -9.93 -26.56
CA GLU A 43 -0.22 -9.58 -25.97
C GLU A 43 -0.31 -9.64 -24.43
N ALA A 44 0.79 -10.03 -23.77
CA ALA A 44 0.91 -9.95 -22.33
C ALA A 44 1.10 -8.50 -21.90
N VAL A 45 0.20 -8.01 -21.06
CA VAL A 45 0.26 -6.67 -20.43
C VAL A 45 0.43 -6.80 -18.93
N TRP A 46 1.15 -5.87 -18.33
CA TRP A 46 1.41 -5.91 -16.90
C TRP A 46 0.15 -5.62 -16.09
N CYS A 47 -0.12 -6.45 -15.07
CA CYS A 47 -1.14 -6.20 -14.06
C CYS A 47 -0.65 -6.69 -12.69
N THR A 48 -0.37 -5.77 -11.81
CA THR A 48 0.19 -6.07 -10.48
C THR A 48 -0.84 -6.72 -9.57
N PHE A 49 -2.07 -6.29 -9.58
CA PHE A 49 -3.13 -6.73 -8.67
C PHE A 49 -4.16 -7.66 -9.35
N GLY A 50 -5.14 -7.10 -10.02
CA GLY A 50 -6.19 -7.84 -10.72
C GLY A 50 -5.97 -7.88 -12.24
N GLU A 51 -6.56 -8.85 -12.92
CA GLU A 51 -6.47 -8.96 -14.39
C GLU A 51 -7.11 -7.78 -15.11
N GLU A 52 -8.02 -7.08 -14.43
CA GLU A 52 -8.71 -5.89 -14.92
C GLU A 52 -7.98 -4.59 -14.58
N GLN A 53 -6.92 -4.66 -13.76
CA GLN A 53 -6.12 -3.52 -13.31
C GLN A 53 -4.78 -3.49 -14.02
N ILE A 54 -4.79 -2.99 -15.25
CA ILE A 54 -3.58 -2.93 -16.09
C ILE A 54 -2.71 -1.75 -15.68
N ASP A 55 -1.42 -2.01 -15.49
CA ASP A 55 -0.47 -1.02 -15.00
C ASP A 55 -0.10 0.00 -16.09
N LEU A 56 -0.12 1.28 -15.70
CA LEU A 56 0.27 2.39 -16.56
C LEU A 56 1.78 2.38 -16.80
N ASN A 57 2.18 2.78 -18.00
CA ASN A 57 3.58 2.87 -18.37
C ASN A 57 4.13 4.29 -18.12
N MET A 58 4.75 4.49 -16.98
CA MET A 58 5.34 5.78 -16.58
C MET A 58 6.63 6.13 -17.35
N GLU A 59 7.13 5.24 -18.21
CA GLU A 59 8.30 5.52 -19.06
C GLU A 59 7.92 6.24 -20.37
N THR A 60 6.66 6.13 -20.79
CA THR A 60 6.17 6.73 -22.03
C THR A 60 5.57 8.12 -21.79
N GLU A 61 5.61 8.95 -22.83
CA GLU A 61 4.98 10.27 -22.76
C GLU A 61 3.46 10.16 -22.60
N GLU A 62 2.82 9.14 -23.22
CA GLU A 62 1.38 8.91 -23.06
C GLU A 62 1.01 8.59 -21.59
N GLY A 63 1.80 7.75 -20.92
CA GLY A 63 1.57 7.44 -19.50
C GLY A 63 1.78 8.66 -18.60
N LYS A 64 2.84 9.44 -18.86
CA LYS A 64 3.13 10.68 -18.14
C LYS A 64 2.05 11.75 -18.35
N CYS A 65 1.61 11.94 -19.60
CA CYS A 65 0.53 12.87 -19.93
C CYS A 65 -0.79 12.45 -19.26
N PHE A 66 -1.15 11.17 -19.32
CA PHE A 66 -2.34 10.65 -18.67
C PHE A 66 -2.34 10.93 -17.17
N LEU A 67 -1.22 10.67 -16.48
CA LEU A 67 -1.08 10.96 -15.06
C LEU A 67 -1.22 12.46 -14.78
N GLU A 68 -0.52 13.30 -15.54
CA GLU A 68 -0.57 14.76 -15.39
C GLU A 68 -1.98 15.33 -15.61
N GLU A 69 -2.65 14.91 -16.68
CA GLU A 69 -4.02 15.36 -16.99
C GLU A 69 -4.99 15.02 -15.86
N ASN A 70 -4.89 13.80 -15.30
CA ASN A 70 -5.75 13.37 -14.20
C ASN A 70 -5.44 14.15 -12.90
N LEU A 71 -4.18 14.37 -12.55
CA LEU A 71 -3.80 15.16 -11.38
C LEU A 71 -4.33 16.59 -11.48
N ARG A 72 -4.12 17.24 -12.62
CA ARG A 72 -4.63 18.59 -12.87
C ARG A 72 -6.16 18.64 -12.86
N TRP A 73 -6.80 17.63 -13.47
CA TRP A 73 -8.26 17.56 -13.48
C TRP A 73 -8.83 17.48 -12.07
N LEU A 74 -8.31 16.59 -11.24
CA LEU A 74 -8.77 16.44 -9.84
C LEU A 74 -8.57 17.72 -9.04
N ALA A 75 -7.39 18.34 -9.13
CA ALA A 75 -7.10 19.58 -8.42
C ALA A 75 -8.03 20.74 -8.85
N ARG A 76 -8.23 20.91 -10.14
CA ARG A 76 -9.15 21.95 -10.71
C ARG A 76 -10.61 21.72 -10.34
N HIS A 77 -10.99 20.48 -9.99
CA HIS A 77 -12.33 20.16 -9.49
C HIS A 77 -12.45 20.13 -7.97
N GLY A 78 -11.48 20.73 -7.27
CA GLY A 78 -11.55 21.02 -5.84
C GLY A 78 -10.84 20.02 -4.93
N ALA A 79 -10.10 19.04 -5.47
CA ALA A 79 -9.26 18.19 -4.65
C ALA A 79 -8.06 18.97 -4.12
N SER A 80 -7.97 19.16 -2.81
CA SER A 80 -6.81 19.78 -2.15
C SER A 80 -5.75 18.76 -1.72
N LEU A 81 -6.12 17.49 -1.64
CA LEU A 81 -5.22 16.35 -1.40
C LEU A 81 -5.59 15.20 -2.33
N ILE A 82 -4.64 14.68 -3.09
CA ILE A 82 -4.85 13.61 -4.07
C ILE A 82 -4.08 12.37 -3.60
N ARG A 83 -4.81 11.29 -3.31
CA ARG A 83 -4.23 9.99 -2.98
C ARG A 83 -3.72 9.31 -4.24
N LEU A 84 -2.46 8.88 -4.21
CA LEU A 84 -1.84 8.09 -5.26
C LEU A 84 -1.85 6.63 -4.84
N ASP A 85 -2.79 5.88 -5.37
CA ASP A 85 -3.02 4.47 -5.04
C ASP A 85 -1.85 3.60 -5.46
N ALA A 86 -1.45 2.64 -4.60
CA ALA A 86 -0.41 1.64 -4.87
C ALA A 86 0.88 2.22 -5.48
N PHE A 87 1.28 3.41 -5.06
CA PHE A 87 2.31 4.21 -5.73
C PHE A 87 3.67 3.52 -5.81
N ALA A 88 4.00 2.66 -4.84
CA ALA A 88 5.27 1.91 -4.86
C ALA A 88 5.45 1.02 -6.10
N TYR A 89 4.37 0.67 -6.76
CA TYR A 89 4.38 -0.15 -7.99
C TYR A 89 4.42 0.66 -9.28
N ALA A 90 4.42 2.00 -9.22
CA ALA A 90 4.32 2.84 -10.42
C ALA A 90 5.55 2.75 -11.32
N VAL A 91 6.74 2.55 -10.74
CA VAL A 91 8.00 2.39 -11.46
C VAL A 91 8.41 0.93 -11.54
N LYS A 92 8.75 0.50 -12.75
CA LYS A 92 9.23 -0.86 -13.00
C LYS A 92 10.56 -0.84 -13.73
N ARG A 93 11.49 -1.71 -13.29
CA ARG A 93 12.81 -1.89 -13.95
C ARG A 93 13.13 -3.37 -14.06
N PRO A 94 13.57 -3.87 -15.22
CA PRO A 94 14.06 -5.23 -15.36
C PRO A 94 15.18 -5.53 -14.38
N GLY A 95 15.14 -6.70 -13.75
CA GLY A 95 16.16 -7.12 -12.76
C GLY A 95 15.98 -6.54 -11.36
N THR A 96 14.91 -5.82 -11.10
CA THR A 96 14.53 -5.32 -9.76
C THR A 96 13.28 -6.01 -9.25
N SER A 97 12.89 -5.70 -7.99
CA SER A 97 11.62 -6.15 -7.43
C SER A 97 10.40 -5.46 -8.07
N CYS A 98 10.58 -4.44 -8.90
CA CYS A 98 9.52 -3.58 -9.44
C CYS A 98 8.60 -2.98 -8.37
N PHE A 99 9.15 -2.77 -7.17
CA PHE A 99 8.50 -2.17 -6.02
C PHE A 99 9.44 -1.13 -5.39
N PHE A 100 8.97 0.08 -5.20
CA PHE A 100 9.70 1.22 -4.66
C PHE A 100 11.12 1.38 -5.24
N VAL A 101 11.22 1.36 -6.56
CA VAL A 101 12.49 1.35 -7.29
C VAL A 101 13.17 2.71 -7.17
N GLU A 102 14.19 2.79 -6.30
CA GLU A 102 15.02 3.99 -6.14
C GLU A 102 16.15 4.03 -7.18
N PRO A 103 16.53 5.21 -7.73
CA PRO A 103 15.99 6.55 -7.40
C PRO A 103 14.71 6.94 -8.15
N ASP A 104 14.31 6.22 -9.16
CA ASP A 104 13.29 6.58 -10.16
C ASP A 104 11.92 6.88 -9.54
N ILE A 105 11.56 6.17 -8.45
CA ILE A 105 10.30 6.41 -7.75
C ILE A 105 10.22 7.83 -7.16
N TRP A 106 11.36 8.38 -6.74
CA TRP A 106 11.44 9.74 -6.21
C TRP A 106 11.23 10.79 -7.30
N GLU A 107 11.78 10.56 -8.48
CA GLU A 107 11.61 11.46 -9.64
C GLU A 107 10.14 11.53 -10.06
N LEU A 108 9.46 10.38 -10.09
CA LEU A 108 8.03 10.31 -10.39
C LEU A 108 7.20 11.01 -9.31
N LEU A 109 7.53 10.79 -8.03
CA LEU A 109 6.83 11.41 -6.90
C LEU A 109 6.98 12.94 -6.91
N GLU A 110 8.20 13.44 -7.15
CA GLU A 110 8.49 14.87 -7.27
C GLU A 110 7.72 15.50 -8.44
N ARG A 111 7.65 14.80 -9.57
CA ARG A 111 6.83 15.23 -10.72
C ARG A 111 5.35 15.34 -10.33
N CYS A 112 4.78 14.32 -9.69
CA CYS A 112 3.38 14.34 -9.22
C CYS A 112 3.14 15.50 -8.26
N ALA A 113 4.04 15.69 -7.29
CA ALA A 113 3.93 16.75 -6.29
C ALA A 113 3.97 18.15 -6.92
N LYS A 114 4.88 18.36 -7.89
CA LYS A 114 4.98 19.63 -8.63
C LYS A 114 3.70 19.92 -9.41
N ILE A 115 3.17 18.94 -10.17
CA ILE A 115 1.94 19.09 -10.94
C ILE A 115 0.77 19.44 -10.02
N ALA A 116 0.61 18.72 -8.91
CA ALA A 116 -0.46 19.00 -7.94
C ALA A 116 -0.32 20.39 -7.32
N ALA A 117 0.88 20.79 -6.92
CA ALA A 117 1.17 22.08 -6.31
C ALA A 117 0.90 23.27 -7.25
N GLU A 118 1.16 23.14 -8.56
CA GLU A 118 0.83 24.14 -9.56
C GLU A 118 -0.68 24.47 -9.62
N GLU A 119 -1.51 23.52 -9.24
CA GLU A 119 -2.97 23.65 -9.17
C GLU A 119 -3.49 23.83 -7.73
N GLY A 120 -2.61 24.03 -6.75
CA GLY A 120 -2.95 24.28 -5.34
C GLY A 120 -3.31 23.04 -4.53
N ALA A 121 -3.00 21.83 -5.04
CA ALA A 121 -3.22 20.56 -4.36
C ALA A 121 -1.92 19.95 -3.82
N GLN A 122 -2.05 18.99 -2.92
CA GLN A 122 -0.98 18.15 -2.40
C GLN A 122 -1.23 16.68 -2.76
N ILE A 123 -0.22 15.83 -2.61
CA ILE A 123 -0.32 14.40 -2.87
C ILE A 123 -0.12 13.60 -1.59
N LEU A 124 -0.72 12.41 -1.59
CA LEU A 124 -0.62 11.41 -0.52
C LEU A 124 -0.35 10.05 -1.18
N PRO A 125 0.93 9.62 -1.30
CA PRO A 125 1.24 8.30 -1.82
C PRO A 125 0.80 7.22 -0.83
N GLU A 126 0.10 6.22 -1.32
CA GLU A 126 -0.30 5.06 -0.54
C GLU A 126 0.69 3.93 -0.79
N ILE A 127 1.32 3.47 0.31
CA ILE A 127 2.34 2.42 0.29
C ILE A 127 2.21 1.58 1.55
N HIS A 128 1.78 0.33 1.41
CA HIS A 128 1.80 -0.67 2.47
C HIS A 128 3.12 -1.42 2.45
N GLU A 129 4.03 -1.05 3.36
CA GLU A 129 5.33 -1.69 3.51
C GLU A 129 5.95 -1.30 4.87
N HIS A 130 7.13 -1.81 5.17
CA HIS A 130 7.88 -1.48 6.38
C HIS A 130 7.84 0.02 6.69
N PHE A 131 7.55 0.39 7.94
CA PHE A 131 7.31 1.77 8.38
C PHE A 131 8.42 2.77 8.01
N SER A 132 9.65 2.30 7.79
CA SER A 132 10.76 3.16 7.37
C SER A 132 10.52 3.86 6.03
N ILE A 133 9.67 3.29 5.15
CA ILE A 133 9.30 3.96 3.90
C ILE A 133 8.44 5.18 4.19
N GLN A 134 7.51 5.09 5.14
CA GLN A 134 6.70 6.23 5.58
C GLN A 134 7.58 7.32 6.19
N GLN A 135 8.59 6.93 6.98
CA GLN A 135 9.57 7.89 7.52
C GLN A 135 10.40 8.55 6.43
N LYS A 136 10.87 7.80 5.41
CA LYS A 136 11.60 8.37 4.26
C LYS A 136 10.75 9.40 3.50
N LEU A 137 9.47 9.10 3.25
CA LEU A 137 8.53 10.01 2.59
C LEU A 137 8.28 11.27 3.42
N ALA A 138 8.01 11.11 4.72
CA ALA A 138 7.76 12.22 5.62
C ALA A 138 9.00 13.14 5.79
N CYS A 139 10.21 12.58 5.78
CA CYS A 139 11.46 13.37 5.78
C CYS A 139 11.62 14.25 4.53
N ARG A 140 10.90 13.94 3.44
CA ARG A 140 10.83 14.76 2.22
C ARG A 140 9.56 15.62 2.14
N ASP A 141 8.90 15.81 3.28
CA ASP A 141 7.69 16.62 3.46
C ASP A 141 6.44 16.11 2.72
N TYR A 142 6.35 14.83 2.40
CA TYR A 142 5.11 14.24 1.91
C TYR A 142 4.16 13.86 3.04
N TYR A 143 2.85 13.95 2.78
CA TYR A 143 1.87 13.27 3.60
C TYR A 143 2.04 11.75 3.47
N VAL A 144 1.81 11.04 4.57
CA VAL A 144 1.86 9.58 4.60
C VAL A 144 0.66 9.01 5.36
N TYR A 145 0.42 7.72 5.23
CA TYR A 145 -0.50 7.00 6.11
C TYR A 145 0.23 6.41 7.31
N ASP A 146 -0.44 6.39 8.44
CA ASP A 146 -0.04 5.59 9.60
C ASP A 146 -0.72 4.21 9.53
N PHE A 147 -0.11 3.29 8.79
CA PHE A 147 -0.58 1.92 8.71
C PHE A 147 -0.03 1.01 9.82
N ALA A 148 0.88 1.53 10.66
CA ALA A 148 1.38 0.81 11.81
C ALA A 148 0.43 0.92 13.02
N LEU A 149 -0.22 2.05 13.19
CA LEU A 149 -1.12 2.32 14.32
C LEU A 149 -2.17 1.24 14.54
N PRO A 150 -2.90 0.73 13.51
CA PRO A 150 -3.95 -0.25 13.73
C PRO A 150 -3.47 -1.49 14.45
N MET A 151 -2.40 -2.12 13.98
CA MET A 151 -1.87 -3.35 14.57
C MET A 151 -1.21 -3.09 15.94
N LEU A 152 -0.47 -1.99 16.10
CA LEU A 152 0.14 -1.63 17.39
C LEU A 152 -0.90 -1.37 18.47
N LEU A 153 -2.01 -0.77 18.11
CA LEU A 153 -3.10 -0.49 19.05
C LEU A 153 -3.88 -1.76 19.41
N LEU A 154 -4.16 -2.66 18.44
CA LEU A 154 -4.72 -3.98 18.72
C LEU A 154 -3.83 -4.77 19.66
N HIS A 155 -2.52 -4.83 19.38
CA HIS A 155 -1.55 -5.48 20.24
C HIS A 155 -1.62 -4.91 21.68
N ALA A 156 -1.63 -3.58 21.81
CA ALA A 156 -1.68 -2.93 23.13
C ALA A 156 -2.94 -3.29 23.91
N ILE A 157 -4.09 -3.41 23.25
CA ILE A 157 -5.37 -3.79 23.87
C ILE A 157 -5.39 -5.27 24.22
N TYR A 158 -4.98 -6.15 23.31
CA TYR A 158 -5.01 -7.61 23.50
C TYR A 158 -4.11 -8.05 24.66
N PHE A 159 -2.87 -7.58 24.65
CA PHE A 159 -1.84 -8.03 25.60
C PHE A 159 -1.60 -7.08 26.75
N LYS A 160 -2.37 -5.97 26.83
CA LYS A 160 -2.25 -4.95 27.88
C LYS A 160 -0.83 -4.39 28.00
N ASN A 161 -0.14 -4.30 26.86
CA ASN A 161 1.22 -3.79 26.73
C ASN A 161 1.25 -2.63 25.72
N SER A 162 1.43 -1.40 26.21
CA SER A 162 1.47 -0.19 25.38
C SER A 162 2.88 0.29 25.02
N GLU A 163 3.93 -0.45 25.37
CA GLU A 163 5.31 0.02 25.16
C GLU A 163 5.64 0.24 23.69
N TYR A 164 5.25 -0.69 22.81
CA TYR A 164 5.49 -0.58 21.37
C TYR A 164 4.69 0.57 20.74
N LEU A 165 3.44 0.73 21.16
CA LEU A 165 2.59 1.85 20.70
C LEU A 165 3.17 3.19 21.16
N LYS A 166 3.64 3.29 22.41
CA LYS A 166 4.30 4.47 22.94
C LYS A 166 5.58 4.79 22.15
N HIS A 167 6.42 3.78 21.92
CA HIS A 167 7.62 3.93 21.10
C HIS A 167 7.30 4.46 19.71
N TRP A 168 6.25 3.91 19.07
CA TRP A 168 5.79 4.40 17.77
C TRP A 168 5.42 5.88 17.83
N PHE A 169 4.67 6.32 18.84
CA PHE A 169 4.30 7.73 18.98
C PHE A 169 5.50 8.67 19.17
N GLU A 170 6.61 8.17 19.66
CA GLU A 170 7.85 8.94 19.77
C GLU A 170 8.53 9.16 18.41
N ILE A 171 8.51 8.14 17.54
CA ILE A 171 9.28 8.12 16.27
C ILE A 171 8.45 8.30 15.00
N CYS A 172 7.12 8.21 15.08
CA CYS A 172 6.25 8.30 13.89
C CYS A 172 6.28 9.68 13.23
N PRO A 173 6.03 9.76 11.94
CA PRO A 173 5.83 11.03 11.24
C PRO A 173 4.70 11.86 11.88
N ARG A 174 4.81 13.19 11.79
CA ARG A 174 3.76 14.10 12.27
C ARG A 174 2.81 14.54 11.13
N LYS A 175 3.33 14.57 9.90
CA LYS A 175 2.55 14.85 8.69
C LYS A 175 1.98 13.54 8.13
N GLN A 176 1.08 12.93 8.90
CA GLN A 176 0.47 11.64 8.55
C GLN A 176 -1.04 11.62 8.84
N PHE A 177 -1.73 10.71 8.15
CA PHE A 177 -3.12 10.37 8.45
C PHE A 177 -3.17 9.10 9.29
N THR A 178 -3.68 9.22 10.51
CA THR A 178 -3.89 8.06 11.39
C THR A 178 -5.17 7.34 11.00
N THR A 179 -5.09 6.03 10.78
CA THR A 179 -6.23 5.17 10.46
C THR A 179 -6.33 4.03 11.46
N LEU A 180 -7.52 3.46 11.65
CA LEU A 180 -7.70 2.16 12.29
C LEU A 180 -8.19 1.12 11.29
N ASP A 181 -9.12 1.49 10.45
CA ASP A 181 -9.66 0.73 9.35
C ASP A 181 -9.69 1.56 8.07
N THR A 182 -9.66 0.88 6.95
CA THR A 182 -9.79 1.43 5.62
C THR A 182 -10.65 0.47 4.79
N HIS A 183 -10.78 0.69 3.47
CA HIS A 183 -11.37 -0.28 2.54
C HIS A 183 -10.47 -1.52 2.32
N ASP A 184 -9.21 -1.45 2.77
CA ASP A 184 -8.24 -2.56 2.79
C ASP A 184 -8.21 -3.23 4.17
N GLY A 185 -7.35 -4.24 4.33
CA GLY A 185 -7.15 -4.91 5.60
C GLY A 185 -6.21 -4.16 6.56
N ILE A 186 -6.11 -4.69 7.77
CA ILE A 186 -5.16 -4.22 8.79
C ILE A 186 -3.75 -4.64 8.39
N GLY A 187 -2.83 -3.68 8.30
CA GLY A 187 -1.45 -3.91 7.87
C GLY A 187 -0.65 -4.77 8.85
N VAL A 188 0.07 -5.75 8.33
CA VAL A 188 0.99 -6.62 9.09
C VAL A 188 2.44 -6.26 8.80
N VAL A 189 2.77 -5.99 7.53
CA VAL A 189 4.13 -5.63 7.13
C VAL A 189 4.58 -4.28 7.71
N ASP A 190 3.63 -3.42 7.96
CA ASP A 190 3.84 -2.05 8.45
C ASP A 190 4.39 -2.00 9.88
N VAL A 191 4.23 -3.08 10.65
CA VAL A 191 4.72 -3.16 12.06
C VAL A 191 5.98 -4.01 12.21
N ARG A 192 6.54 -4.54 11.14
CA ARG A 192 7.82 -5.25 11.20
C ARG A 192 8.92 -4.32 11.70
N GLY A 193 9.68 -4.80 12.68
CA GLY A 193 10.71 -3.99 13.35
C GLY A 193 10.19 -3.01 14.40
N LEU A 194 8.87 -2.83 14.51
CA LEU A 194 8.21 -2.16 15.65
C LEU A 194 7.73 -3.17 16.69
N LEU A 195 7.21 -4.32 16.23
CA LEU A 195 6.89 -5.47 17.06
C LEU A 195 7.88 -6.60 16.79
N PRO A 196 8.27 -7.41 17.79
CA PRO A 196 8.90 -8.69 17.58
C PRO A 196 8.01 -9.63 16.75
N ASP A 197 8.63 -10.54 15.98
CA ASP A 197 7.88 -11.46 15.10
C ASP A 197 6.89 -12.34 15.88
N GLU A 198 7.27 -12.79 17.09
CA GLU A 198 6.39 -13.55 17.98
C GLU A 198 5.14 -12.76 18.43
N GLU A 199 5.28 -11.46 18.63
CA GLU A 199 4.16 -10.59 19.03
C GLU A 199 3.25 -10.30 17.81
N ILE A 200 3.82 -10.22 16.61
CA ILE A 200 3.05 -10.10 15.37
C ILE A 200 2.22 -11.38 15.15
N GLU A 201 2.83 -12.56 15.30
CA GLU A 201 2.12 -13.84 15.15
C GLU A 201 1.02 -13.99 16.21
N ALA A 202 1.29 -13.65 17.47
CA ALA A 202 0.29 -13.69 18.54
C ALA A 202 -0.91 -12.76 18.27
N ALA A 203 -0.65 -11.55 17.75
CA ALA A 203 -1.71 -10.61 17.40
C ALA A 203 -2.54 -11.11 16.20
N LYS A 204 -1.90 -11.74 15.21
CA LYS A 204 -2.58 -12.37 14.07
C LYS A 204 -3.49 -13.52 14.50
N GLU A 205 -2.99 -14.43 15.36
CA GLU A 205 -3.81 -15.55 15.87
C GLU A 205 -5.05 -15.03 16.63
N HIS A 206 -4.88 -13.97 17.42
CA HIS A 206 -6.00 -13.33 18.10
C HIS A 206 -7.05 -12.76 17.16
N LEU A 207 -6.62 -12.13 16.07
CA LEU A 207 -7.50 -11.67 14.99
C LEU A 207 -8.27 -12.82 14.33
N PHE A 208 -7.60 -13.97 14.13
CA PHE A 208 -8.24 -15.15 13.57
C PHE A 208 -9.31 -15.75 14.50
N GLU A 209 -9.08 -15.72 15.81
CA GLU A 209 -10.06 -16.14 16.81
C GLU A 209 -11.34 -15.28 16.75
N TYR A 210 -11.22 -14.00 16.43
CA TYR A 210 -12.34 -13.09 16.21
C TYR A 210 -12.96 -13.17 14.81
N GLY A 211 -12.59 -14.18 14.04
CA GLY A 211 -13.22 -14.45 12.75
C GLY A 211 -12.71 -13.60 11.58
N ALA A 212 -11.54 -12.99 11.71
CA ALA A 212 -10.91 -12.29 10.60
C ALA A 212 -10.81 -13.19 9.37
N ASN A 213 -11.28 -12.68 8.23
CA ASN A 213 -11.27 -13.43 6.98
C ASN A 213 -9.88 -13.41 6.35
N VAL A 214 -9.09 -14.44 6.67
CA VAL A 214 -7.74 -14.58 6.13
C VAL A 214 -7.62 -15.84 5.31
N LYS A 215 -7.12 -15.67 4.11
CA LYS A 215 -6.50 -16.75 3.38
C LYS A 215 -5.14 -17.02 4.05
N ARG A 216 -5.08 -18.00 4.94
CA ARG A 216 -3.86 -18.34 5.70
C ARG A 216 -2.69 -18.81 4.84
N VAL A 217 -2.96 -19.29 3.62
CA VAL A 217 -1.95 -19.80 2.69
C VAL A 217 -2.01 -19.00 1.39
N TYR A 218 -1.09 -18.07 1.22
CA TYR A 218 -0.92 -17.30 -0.02
C TYR A 218 0.06 -17.96 -0.98
N ASN A 219 0.96 -18.80 -0.45
CA ASN A 219 1.99 -19.47 -1.23
C ASN A 219 1.42 -20.64 -2.01
N THR A 220 1.95 -20.83 -3.23
CA THR A 220 1.75 -22.00 -4.08
C THR A 220 3.11 -22.61 -4.37
N GLU A 221 3.16 -23.84 -4.94
CA GLU A 221 4.44 -24.45 -5.36
C GLU A 221 5.25 -23.55 -6.29
N LYS A 222 4.57 -22.75 -7.10
CA LYS A 222 5.19 -21.82 -8.08
C LYS A 222 5.51 -20.45 -7.50
N TYR A 223 4.80 -20.00 -6.47
CA TYR A 223 4.95 -18.66 -5.86
C TYR A 223 4.98 -18.83 -4.35
N ASN A 224 6.19 -18.91 -3.78
CA ASN A 224 6.42 -19.24 -2.37
C ASN A 224 6.99 -18.09 -1.53
N ASN A 225 7.05 -16.89 -2.07
CA ASN A 225 7.61 -15.69 -1.43
C ASN A 225 6.54 -14.65 -1.07
N LEU A 226 5.30 -15.09 -0.84
CA LEU A 226 4.19 -14.23 -0.47
C LEU A 226 3.97 -14.27 1.03
N ASP A 227 4.07 -13.11 1.65
CA ASP A 227 3.71 -12.92 3.04
C ASP A 227 2.28 -12.38 3.19
N ILE A 228 1.65 -12.66 4.33
CA ILE A 228 0.43 -11.97 4.73
C ILE A 228 0.81 -10.52 5.03
N TYR A 229 0.43 -9.61 4.16
CA TYR A 229 0.71 -8.18 4.32
C TYR A 229 -0.43 -7.42 5.00
N GLN A 230 -1.66 -7.96 4.94
CA GLN A 230 -2.88 -7.41 5.52
C GLN A 230 -3.81 -8.52 6.01
N ILE A 231 -4.62 -8.22 7.01
CA ILE A 231 -5.67 -9.08 7.54
C ILE A 231 -7.02 -8.37 7.38
N ASN A 232 -7.96 -9.00 6.65
CA ASN A 232 -9.26 -8.42 6.37
C ASN A 232 -10.24 -8.67 7.52
N CYS A 233 -10.56 -7.63 8.25
CA CYS A 233 -11.65 -7.55 9.21
C CYS A 233 -12.02 -6.08 9.46
N THR A 234 -13.19 -5.82 10.02
CA THR A 234 -13.47 -4.49 10.55
C THR A 234 -12.71 -4.31 11.86
N TYR A 235 -12.38 -3.08 12.18
CA TYR A 235 -11.66 -2.81 13.43
C TYR A 235 -12.52 -3.10 14.67
N TYR A 236 -13.84 -2.93 14.54
CA TYR A 236 -14.81 -3.29 15.57
C TYR A 236 -14.81 -4.79 15.85
N SER A 237 -14.88 -5.63 14.80
CA SER A 237 -14.80 -7.09 14.96
C SER A 237 -13.44 -7.55 15.49
N ALA A 238 -12.36 -6.89 15.08
CA ALA A 238 -11.03 -7.15 15.62
C ALA A 238 -10.97 -6.95 17.15
N LEU A 239 -11.80 -6.08 17.69
CA LEU A 239 -11.92 -5.81 19.12
C LEU A 239 -13.00 -6.67 19.81
N GLY A 240 -13.52 -7.73 19.14
CA GLY A 240 -14.51 -8.65 19.70
C GLY A 240 -15.89 -8.05 19.84
N ASP A 241 -16.26 -7.10 18.97
CA ASP A 241 -17.52 -6.36 18.95
C ASP A 241 -17.80 -5.64 20.30
N ASP A 242 -16.73 -5.19 20.98
CA ASP A 242 -16.82 -4.47 22.27
C ASP A 242 -16.81 -2.95 22.04
N ASP A 243 -17.94 -2.29 22.37
CA ASP A 243 -18.11 -0.84 22.23
C ASP A 243 -17.07 -0.05 23.03
N ASN A 244 -16.71 -0.48 24.22
CA ASN A 244 -15.77 0.24 25.07
C ASN A 244 -14.35 0.15 24.52
N ALA A 245 -13.94 -1.04 24.05
CA ALA A 245 -12.66 -1.23 23.41
C ALA A 245 -12.57 -0.40 22.11
N TYR A 246 -13.65 -0.38 21.32
CA TYR A 246 -13.70 0.40 20.08
C TYR A 246 -13.65 1.91 20.34
N LEU A 247 -14.42 2.43 21.31
CA LEU A 247 -14.39 3.84 21.69
C LEU A 247 -13.02 4.25 22.25
N LEU A 248 -12.37 3.37 23.04
CA LEU A 248 -11.01 3.59 23.50
C LEU A 248 -10.03 3.68 22.32
N ALA A 249 -10.12 2.76 21.37
CA ALA A 249 -9.27 2.75 20.19
C ALA A 249 -9.44 4.03 19.35
N ARG A 250 -10.68 4.47 19.12
CA ARG A 250 -10.96 5.73 18.41
C ARG A 250 -10.46 6.95 19.18
N ALA A 251 -10.62 6.98 20.49
CA ALA A 251 -10.06 8.04 21.32
C ALA A 251 -8.54 8.13 21.18
N ILE A 252 -7.84 6.99 21.24
CA ILE A 252 -6.38 6.96 21.04
C ILE A 252 -6.02 7.44 19.62
N GLN A 253 -6.72 6.99 18.59
CA GLN A 253 -6.51 7.46 17.21
C GLN A 253 -6.62 8.98 17.08
N PHE A 254 -7.64 9.58 17.69
CA PHE A 254 -7.88 11.03 17.58
C PHE A 254 -6.82 11.88 18.29
N PHE A 255 -6.15 11.32 19.29
CA PHE A 255 -5.06 12.00 20.00
C PHE A 255 -3.67 11.51 19.57
N ALA A 256 -3.59 10.54 18.66
CA ALA A 256 -2.32 10.10 18.08
C ALA A 256 -1.68 11.21 17.23
N PRO A 257 -0.34 11.22 17.09
CA PRO A 257 0.34 12.19 16.24
C PRO A 257 -0.08 12.07 14.78
N GLY A 258 -0.69 13.13 14.23
CA GLY A 258 -1.19 13.16 12.84
C GLY A 258 -2.60 13.72 12.75
N THR A 259 -3.20 13.53 11.57
CA THR A 259 -4.60 13.91 11.31
C THR A 259 -5.46 12.64 11.27
N PRO A 260 -6.46 12.48 12.13
CA PRO A 260 -7.29 11.28 12.14
C PRO A 260 -8.17 11.21 10.88
N GLN A 261 -8.13 10.05 10.23
CA GLN A 261 -9.02 9.68 9.13
C GLN A 261 -9.88 8.51 9.56
N VAL A 262 -11.19 8.70 9.57
CA VAL A 262 -12.15 7.65 9.91
C VAL A 262 -12.80 7.12 8.65
N TYR A 263 -12.72 5.81 8.45
CA TYR A 263 -13.39 5.14 7.35
C TYR A 263 -14.87 5.01 7.65
N TYR A 264 -15.72 5.48 6.73
CA TYR A 264 -17.16 5.60 6.97
C TYR A 264 -17.88 4.26 7.21
N VAL A 265 -17.33 3.14 6.71
CA VAL A 265 -17.88 1.80 6.97
C VAL A 265 -17.48 1.27 8.36
N GLY A 266 -16.47 1.85 8.98
CA GLY A 266 -16.01 1.52 10.33
C GLY A 266 -16.70 2.32 11.44
N LEU A 267 -17.79 3.02 11.15
CA LEU A 267 -18.59 3.80 12.13
C LEU A 267 -19.76 3.00 12.65
#